data_d562f1bf7c31f5d1e3047b13dddda3cd
#
_entry.id   d562f1bf7c31f5d1e3047b13dddda3cd
#
_cell.length_a   1.000
_cell.length_b   1.000
_cell.length_c   1.000
_cell.angle_alpha   90.00
_cell.angle_beta   90.00
_cell.angle_gamma   90.00
#
_symmetry.space_group_name_H-M   'P 1'
#
loop_
_entity.id
_entity.type
_entity.pdbx_description
1 polymer ?
#
loop_
_entity_poly.entity_id
_entity_poly.type
_entity_poly.pdbx_seq_one_letter_code
_entity_poly.pdbx_strand_id
1 'polypeptide(L)'
;MSKLSEGDISQNNAWKGSKSSAEMWQEFVENTTLNGIRYVFMKRHILVRLIWLVLLLTSGGYYIFTVYRAFNKFFDRPINTVISRKIVKEMDFPAVTICSLNLFEKSKVLMTDDNPLFASSGLNISTCAVTASVRGNRPCGLSLICCCVFTEDINDALVIPNCTQEYRQDLLNVIQNSSHRPDLEVLYMHYSQNLSSLAGPRCNFGWQNTPCTLNDFVPMVTDWGMCYTFNSGVDGKPIRKVDAGGVSSGLAFILDANVGEYTQGKFSEGFKVLIHGQGEYVDQWEGINVGPGQHVVIALSEKRVKY
;
A
#
# COMPACT_ATOMS: atom_id res chain seq x y z
N MET A 1 42.76 -85.97 37.80
CA MET A 1 41.80 -87.07 38.06
C MET A 1 40.45 -86.43 38.16
N SER A 2 39.61 -86.65 37.23
CA SER A 2 38.22 -87.04 37.18
C SER A 2 37.60 -86.69 35.87
N LYS A 3 36.98 -87.63 35.26
CA LYS A 3 36.41 -87.75 33.95
C LYS A 3 35.23 -86.80 33.79
N LEU A 4 35.21 -86.05 32.70
CA LEU A 4 34.04 -85.38 32.19
C LEU A 4 33.27 -86.39 31.34
N SER A 5 32.07 -86.62 31.70
CA SER A 5 31.09 -87.43 30.99
C SER A 5 30.55 -86.67 29.76
N GLU A 6 30.81 -87.18 28.59
CA GLU A 6 30.09 -86.90 27.36
C GLU A 6 28.69 -87.51 27.45
N GLY A 7 27.68 -86.68 27.44
CA GLY A 7 26.28 -87.09 27.50
C GLY A 7 25.37 -86.16 26.75
N ASP A 8 24.93 -86.62 25.60
CA ASP A 8 23.69 -86.27 24.89
C ASP A 8 23.41 -84.82 24.45
N ILE A 9 24.01 -84.48 23.30
CA ILE A 9 23.37 -83.60 22.33
C ILE A 9 22.60 -84.46 21.34
N SER A 10 21.46 -84.95 21.77
CA SER A 10 20.51 -85.59 20.87
C SER A 10 19.48 -84.57 20.41
N GLN A 11 19.60 -84.21 19.15
CA GLN A 11 18.54 -83.94 18.18
C GLN A 11 17.15 -83.65 18.73
N ASN A 12 16.74 -82.40 18.65
CA ASN A 12 15.35 -82.01 18.37
C ASN A 12 15.27 -80.88 17.39
N ASN A 13 15.81 -81.03 16.19
CA ASN A 13 15.44 -80.28 15.01
C ASN A 13 14.25 -80.97 14.36
N ALA A 14 13.11 -80.99 15.07
CA ALA A 14 11.85 -81.28 14.46
C ALA A 14 11.50 -80.05 13.59
N TRP A 15 11.64 -80.20 12.28
CA TRP A 15 11.06 -79.26 11.33
C TRP A 15 9.57 -79.11 11.65
N LYS A 16 9.22 -78.00 12.31
CA LYS A 16 7.82 -77.55 12.39
C LYS A 16 7.34 -77.39 10.99
N GLY A 17 6.37 -78.24 10.60
CA GLY A 17 5.76 -78.20 9.28
C GLY A 17 5.38 -76.76 8.89
N SER A 18 5.55 -76.46 7.63
CA SER A 18 5.21 -75.16 7.05
C SER A 18 3.84 -74.71 7.54
N LYS A 19 3.81 -73.62 8.32
CA LYS A 19 2.55 -73.06 8.78
C LYS A 19 1.67 -72.74 7.58
N SER A 20 0.42 -73.13 7.64
CA SER A 20 -0.54 -72.75 6.62
C SER A 20 -0.62 -71.23 6.48
N SER A 21 -0.86 -70.73 5.27
CA SER A 21 -1.06 -69.30 5.01
C SER A 21 -2.09 -68.67 5.93
N ALA A 22 -3.08 -69.41 6.37
CA ALA A 22 -4.09 -68.97 7.33
C ALA A 22 -3.54 -68.82 8.75
N GLU A 23 -2.63 -69.71 9.17
CA GLU A 23 -1.97 -69.60 10.49
C GLU A 23 -0.97 -68.45 10.53
N MET A 24 -0.22 -68.25 9.46
CA MET A 24 0.69 -67.09 9.32
C MET A 24 -0.09 -65.78 9.34
N TRP A 25 -1.23 -65.72 8.68
CA TRP A 25 -2.10 -64.55 8.72
C TRP A 25 -2.68 -64.27 10.10
N GLN A 26 -3.11 -65.27 10.84
CA GLN A 26 -3.59 -65.12 12.21
C GLN A 26 -2.48 -64.62 13.12
N GLU A 27 -1.29 -65.20 13.05
CA GLU A 27 -0.11 -64.78 13.81
C GLU A 27 0.28 -63.34 13.51
N PHE A 28 0.23 -62.90 12.23
CA PHE A 28 0.45 -61.53 11.82
C PHE A 28 -0.60 -60.57 12.42
N VAL A 29 -1.89 -60.94 12.35
CA VAL A 29 -3.00 -60.10 12.87
C VAL A 29 -2.91 -59.96 14.39
N GLU A 30 -2.43 -60.96 15.11
CA GLU A 30 -2.29 -60.96 16.58
C GLU A 30 -1.08 -60.15 17.01
N ASN A 31 -0.01 -60.15 16.24
CA ASN A 31 1.27 -59.51 16.61
C ASN A 31 1.49 -58.14 15.93
N THR A 32 0.60 -57.74 15.02
CA THR A 32 0.76 -56.45 14.33
C THR A 32 0.53 -55.27 15.26
N THR A 33 1.38 -54.26 15.12
CA THR A 33 1.24 -52.97 15.79
C THR A 33 0.25 -52.03 15.10
N LEU A 34 -0.32 -52.42 13.96
CA LEU A 34 -1.34 -51.65 13.25
C LEU A 34 -2.63 -51.60 14.05
N ASN A 35 -2.90 -50.46 14.64
CA ASN A 35 -4.06 -50.23 15.47
C ASN A 35 -5.35 -50.47 14.71
N GLY A 36 -6.20 -51.36 15.24
CA GLY A 36 -7.53 -51.64 14.72
C GLY A 36 -7.65 -52.87 13.82
N ILE A 37 -6.61 -53.32 13.11
CA ILE A 37 -6.68 -54.52 12.22
C ILE A 37 -7.04 -55.75 13.03
N ARG A 38 -6.45 -55.93 14.20
CA ARG A 38 -6.75 -57.04 15.11
C ARG A 38 -8.25 -57.18 15.39
N TYR A 39 -8.93 -56.05 15.63
CA TYR A 39 -10.36 -56.07 15.99
C TYR A 39 -11.30 -56.40 14.84
N VAL A 40 -10.89 -56.23 13.59
CA VAL A 40 -11.64 -56.61 12.39
C VAL A 40 -11.61 -58.11 12.18
N PHE A 41 -10.48 -58.77 12.47
CA PHE A 41 -10.29 -60.23 12.22
C PHE A 41 -10.57 -61.13 13.44
N MET A 42 -10.64 -60.56 14.65
CA MET A 42 -11.03 -61.35 15.84
C MET A 42 -12.44 -61.90 15.74
N LYS A 43 -12.65 -63.10 16.32
CA LYS A 43 -13.97 -63.76 16.45
C LYS A 43 -14.85 -62.99 17.46
N ARG A 44 -15.44 -61.87 16.99
CA ARG A 44 -16.40 -61.07 17.74
C ARG A 44 -17.69 -60.90 16.99
N HIS A 45 -18.74 -60.31 17.60
CA HIS A 45 -19.99 -59.97 16.94
C HIS A 45 -19.76 -59.18 15.66
N ILE A 46 -20.51 -59.52 14.62
CA ILE A 46 -20.35 -58.93 13.27
C ILE A 46 -20.43 -57.40 13.30
N LEU A 47 -21.31 -56.86 14.12
CA LEU A 47 -21.47 -55.39 14.27
C LEU A 47 -20.18 -54.71 14.73
N VAL A 48 -19.45 -55.30 15.70
CA VAL A 48 -18.19 -54.74 16.20
C VAL A 48 -17.11 -54.76 15.10
N ARG A 49 -17.07 -55.82 14.32
CA ARG A 49 -16.14 -55.95 13.18
C ARG A 49 -16.43 -54.89 12.10
N LEU A 50 -17.71 -54.65 11.78
CA LEU A 50 -18.12 -53.62 10.83
C LEU A 50 -17.76 -52.22 11.33
N ILE A 51 -17.98 -51.91 12.60
CA ILE A 51 -17.59 -50.61 13.19
C ILE A 51 -16.09 -50.39 13.03
N TRP A 52 -15.25 -51.37 13.39
CA TRP A 52 -13.81 -51.27 13.26
C TRP A 52 -13.35 -51.17 11.82
N LEU A 53 -14.00 -51.86 10.89
CA LEU A 53 -13.73 -51.75 9.46
C LEU A 53 -14.01 -50.33 8.95
N VAL A 54 -15.16 -49.76 9.31
CA VAL A 54 -15.53 -48.38 8.93
C VAL A 54 -14.54 -47.39 9.49
N LEU A 55 -14.14 -47.52 10.77
CA LEU A 55 -13.16 -46.66 11.40
C LEU A 55 -11.79 -46.72 10.71
N LEU A 56 -11.32 -47.90 10.32
CA LEU A 56 -10.09 -48.09 9.57
C LEU A 56 -10.15 -47.46 8.18
N LEU A 57 -11.25 -47.67 7.46
CA LEU A 57 -11.42 -47.11 6.11
C LEU A 57 -11.51 -45.58 6.15
N THR A 58 -12.25 -45.04 7.13
CA THR A 58 -12.37 -43.59 7.25
C THR A 58 -11.04 -42.92 7.67
N SER A 59 -10.31 -43.50 8.63
CA SER A 59 -9.01 -42.97 9.05
C SER A 59 -7.96 -43.11 7.94
N GLY A 60 -7.93 -44.25 7.25
CA GLY A 60 -7.05 -44.47 6.09
C GLY A 60 -7.34 -43.51 4.95
N GLY A 61 -8.61 -43.34 4.62
CA GLY A 61 -9.05 -42.39 3.60
C GLY A 61 -8.69 -40.95 3.95
N TYR A 62 -8.88 -40.54 5.22
CA TYR A 62 -8.47 -39.24 5.70
C TYR A 62 -6.94 -39.04 5.62
N TYR A 63 -6.17 -40.07 5.99
CA TYR A 63 -4.73 -40.05 5.88
C TYR A 63 -4.26 -39.83 4.43
N ILE A 64 -4.79 -40.63 3.49
CA ILE A 64 -4.49 -40.51 2.06
C ILE A 64 -4.86 -39.12 1.54
N PHE A 65 -6.03 -38.61 1.94
CA PHE A 65 -6.47 -37.25 1.57
C PHE A 65 -5.53 -36.17 2.08
N THR A 66 -5.08 -36.25 3.33
CA THR A 66 -4.14 -35.28 3.89
C THR A 66 -2.78 -35.33 3.22
N VAL A 67 -2.28 -36.54 2.93
CA VAL A 67 -1.05 -36.74 2.18
C VAL A 67 -1.15 -36.14 0.77
N TYR A 68 -2.24 -36.44 0.07
CA TYR A 68 -2.50 -35.84 -1.25
C TYR A 68 -2.52 -34.32 -1.22
N ARG A 69 -3.22 -33.71 -0.23
CA ARG A 69 -3.22 -32.25 -0.06
C ARG A 69 -1.83 -31.71 0.25
N ALA A 70 -1.05 -32.40 1.07
CA ALA A 70 0.31 -31.98 1.39
C ALA A 70 1.22 -32.01 0.17
N PHE A 71 1.10 -33.06 -0.66
CA PHE A 71 1.83 -33.16 -1.94
C PHE A 71 1.45 -32.04 -2.90
N ASN A 72 0.16 -31.80 -3.11
CA ASN A 72 -0.28 -30.70 -3.97
C ASN A 72 0.26 -29.36 -3.48
N LYS A 73 0.15 -29.08 -2.18
CA LYS A 73 0.70 -27.86 -1.60
C LYS A 73 2.22 -27.73 -1.76
N PHE A 74 2.93 -28.85 -1.73
CA PHE A 74 4.38 -28.87 -1.97
C PHE A 74 4.71 -28.55 -3.43
N PHE A 75 3.98 -29.11 -4.39
CA PHE A 75 4.18 -28.86 -5.81
C PHE A 75 3.72 -27.47 -6.25
N ASP A 76 2.75 -26.87 -5.57
CA ASP A 76 2.32 -25.49 -5.79
C ASP A 76 3.40 -24.46 -5.44
N ARG A 77 4.55 -24.91 -4.95
CA ARG A 77 5.70 -24.09 -4.58
C ARG A 77 5.31 -22.87 -3.74
N PRO A 78 4.77 -23.06 -2.54
CA PRO A 78 4.38 -21.94 -1.70
C PRO A 78 5.58 -21.00 -1.48
N ILE A 79 5.33 -19.71 -1.66
CA ILE A 79 6.36 -18.68 -1.46
C ILE A 79 6.75 -18.68 0.01
N ASN A 80 7.99 -19.03 0.29
CA ASN A 80 8.57 -18.93 1.61
C ASN A 80 9.25 -17.57 1.75
N THR A 81 8.72 -16.71 2.62
CA THR A 81 9.33 -15.43 2.90
C THR A 81 10.46 -15.61 3.89
N VAL A 82 11.70 -15.41 3.44
CA VAL A 82 12.87 -15.39 4.31
C VAL A 82 13.19 -13.94 4.64
N ILE A 83 13.02 -13.56 5.91
CA ILE A 83 13.38 -12.23 6.38
C ILE A 83 14.85 -12.24 6.77
N SER A 84 15.69 -11.56 5.98
CA SER A 84 17.09 -11.34 6.31
C SER A 84 17.33 -9.84 6.56
N ARG A 85 18.04 -9.52 7.63
CA ARG A 85 18.49 -8.14 7.91
C ARG A 85 19.90 -7.97 7.38
N LYS A 86 20.08 -7.05 6.43
CA LYS A 86 21.39 -6.68 5.90
C LYS A 86 21.75 -5.29 6.41
N ILE A 87 22.87 -5.18 7.09
CA ILE A 87 23.45 -3.88 7.46
C ILE A 87 24.12 -3.32 6.23
N VAL A 88 23.68 -2.16 5.77
CA VAL A 88 24.29 -1.43 4.65
C VAL A 88 24.93 -0.15 5.16
N LYS A 89 25.99 0.31 4.50
CA LYS A 89 26.68 1.55 4.89
C LYS A 89 25.93 2.78 4.45
N GLU A 90 25.30 2.70 3.30
CA GLU A 90 24.50 3.78 2.71
C GLU A 90 23.21 3.19 2.15
N MET A 91 22.15 3.98 2.20
CA MET A 91 20.84 3.62 1.67
C MET A 91 20.27 4.79 0.87
N ASP A 92 19.66 4.48 -0.27
CA ASP A 92 18.97 5.50 -1.07
C ASP A 92 17.81 6.06 -0.24
N PHE A 93 17.74 7.39 -0.13
CA PHE A 93 16.62 8.03 0.55
C PHE A 93 15.43 8.08 -0.38
N PRO A 94 14.21 7.75 0.06
CA PRO A 94 13.04 7.76 -0.80
C PRO A 94 12.70 9.15 -1.32
N ALA A 95 11.84 9.20 -2.32
CA ALA A 95 11.21 10.43 -2.73
C ALA A 95 10.18 10.87 -1.68
N VAL A 96 10.15 12.15 -1.37
CA VAL A 96 9.21 12.75 -0.42
C VAL A 96 8.43 13.82 -1.14
N THR A 97 7.14 13.61 -1.33
CA THR A 97 6.23 14.56 -1.96
C THR A 97 5.38 15.26 -0.92
N ILE A 98 5.32 16.58 -1.04
CA ILE A 98 4.59 17.46 -0.14
C ILE A 98 3.51 18.16 -0.96
N CYS A 99 2.27 18.00 -0.55
CA CYS A 99 1.11 18.66 -1.13
C CYS A 99 0.47 19.59 -0.10
N SER A 100 0.15 20.82 -0.49
CA SER A 100 -0.69 21.67 0.34
C SER A 100 -2.12 21.14 0.31
N LEU A 101 -2.80 21.13 1.45
CA LEU A 101 -4.23 20.83 1.49
C LEU A 101 -5.11 21.99 0.98
N ASN A 102 -4.48 23.15 0.72
CA ASN A 102 -5.10 24.25 0.01
C ASN A 102 -4.83 24.11 -1.49
N LEU A 103 -5.83 23.77 -2.27
CA LEU A 103 -5.69 23.59 -3.71
C LEU A 103 -5.36 24.90 -4.44
N PHE A 104 -5.95 26.01 -3.98
CA PHE A 104 -5.85 27.31 -4.63
C PHE A 104 -5.60 28.43 -3.62
N GLU A 105 -4.71 29.30 -3.95
CA GLU A 105 -4.36 30.48 -3.14
C GLU A 105 -5.45 31.56 -3.28
N LYS A 106 -6.05 31.94 -2.17
CA LYS A 106 -7.20 32.86 -2.14
C LYS A 106 -6.95 34.19 -2.83
N SER A 107 -5.78 34.79 -2.61
CA SER A 107 -5.41 36.04 -3.25
C SER A 107 -5.36 35.94 -4.78
N LYS A 108 -4.86 34.79 -5.31
CA LYS A 108 -4.80 34.55 -6.74
C LYS A 108 -6.19 34.33 -7.35
N VAL A 109 -7.09 33.65 -6.63
CA VAL A 109 -8.46 33.38 -7.07
C VAL A 109 -9.32 34.64 -7.13
N LEU A 110 -9.05 35.61 -6.25
CA LEU A 110 -9.79 36.86 -6.19
C LEU A 110 -9.31 37.90 -7.21
N MET A 111 -8.37 37.55 -8.08
CA MET A 111 -7.90 38.42 -9.15
C MET A 111 -9.02 38.76 -10.15
N THR A 112 -8.93 39.95 -10.72
CA THR A 112 -9.88 40.45 -11.71
C THR A 112 -9.76 39.75 -13.07
N ASP A 113 -10.79 39.87 -13.89
CA ASP A 113 -10.89 39.21 -15.21
C ASP A 113 -9.77 39.60 -16.21
N ASP A 114 -9.11 40.72 -16.01
CA ASP A 114 -8.05 41.22 -16.90
C ASP A 114 -6.68 40.58 -16.63
N ASN A 115 -6.63 39.54 -15.83
CA ASN A 115 -5.37 38.90 -15.47
C ASN A 115 -4.80 38.13 -16.68
N PRO A 116 -3.57 38.47 -17.14
CA PRO A 116 -2.91 37.80 -18.26
C PRO A 116 -2.68 36.30 -18.02
N LEU A 117 -2.82 35.82 -16.80
CA LEU A 117 -2.77 34.40 -16.46
C LEU A 117 -3.88 33.58 -17.12
N PHE A 118 -5.04 34.17 -17.43
CA PHE A 118 -6.08 33.47 -18.18
C PHE A 118 -5.62 33.12 -19.61
N ALA A 119 -4.92 34.01 -20.26
CA ALA A 119 -4.40 33.75 -21.59
C ALA A 119 -3.32 32.64 -21.59
N SER A 120 -2.52 32.56 -20.55
CA SER A 120 -1.47 31.54 -20.41
C SER A 120 -2.00 30.17 -19.95
N SER A 121 -3.17 30.14 -19.32
CA SER A 121 -3.81 28.90 -18.88
C SER A 121 -4.59 28.17 -19.98
N GLY A 122 -4.57 28.67 -21.21
CA GLY A 122 -5.41 28.15 -22.31
C GLY A 122 -6.88 28.53 -22.18
N LEU A 123 -7.26 29.23 -21.10
CA LEU A 123 -8.59 29.74 -20.86
C LEU A 123 -8.72 31.06 -21.62
N ASN A 124 -9.42 31.02 -22.71
CA ASN A 124 -9.68 32.19 -23.52
C ASN A 124 -10.66 33.13 -22.81
N ILE A 125 -10.47 34.44 -22.94
CA ILE A 125 -11.42 35.48 -22.50
C ILE A 125 -12.83 35.18 -23.01
N SER A 126 -12.97 34.53 -24.17
CA SER A 126 -14.25 34.06 -24.71
C SER A 126 -14.95 33.02 -23.81
N THR A 127 -14.20 32.14 -23.16
CA THR A 127 -14.81 31.16 -22.26
C THR A 127 -15.36 31.84 -21.00
N CYS A 128 -14.63 32.83 -20.49
CA CYS A 128 -15.11 33.64 -19.40
C CYS A 128 -16.30 34.53 -19.79
N ALA A 129 -16.33 35.04 -20.98
CA ALA A 129 -17.45 35.78 -21.52
C ALA A 129 -18.71 34.89 -21.67
N VAL A 130 -18.55 33.66 -22.11
CA VAL A 130 -19.65 32.67 -22.23
C VAL A 130 -20.29 32.40 -20.88
N THR A 131 -19.48 32.35 -19.79
CA THR A 131 -19.97 32.13 -18.43
C THR A 131 -20.48 33.42 -17.77
N ALA A 132 -20.31 34.58 -18.38
CA ALA A 132 -20.63 35.87 -17.78
C ALA A 132 -22.12 36.01 -17.39
N SER A 133 -23.02 35.44 -18.15
CA SER A 133 -24.45 35.46 -17.85
C SER A 133 -24.82 34.73 -16.53
N VAL A 134 -24.14 33.62 -16.26
CA VAL A 134 -24.31 32.81 -15.03
C VAL A 134 -23.45 33.37 -13.91
N ARG A 135 -22.24 33.78 -14.23
CA ARG A 135 -21.25 34.29 -13.29
C ARG A 135 -21.66 35.61 -12.60
N GLY A 136 -22.40 36.47 -13.29
CA GLY A 136 -22.73 37.82 -12.82
C GLY A 136 -21.47 38.68 -12.67
N ASN A 137 -21.29 39.34 -11.55
CA ASN A 137 -20.13 40.20 -11.26
C ASN A 137 -18.97 39.45 -10.56
N ARG A 138 -18.99 38.10 -10.55
CA ARG A 138 -17.92 37.35 -9.94
C ARG A 138 -16.68 37.30 -10.82
N PRO A 139 -15.45 37.31 -10.24
CA PRO A 139 -14.23 37.11 -11.00
C PRO A 139 -14.25 35.82 -11.81
N CYS A 140 -13.69 35.84 -13.00
CA CYS A 140 -13.64 34.69 -13.90
C CYS A 140 -12.88 33.51 -13.29
N GLY A 141 -11.76 33.75 -12.64
CA GLY A 141 -11.00 32.74 -11.93
C GLY A 141 -11.79 32.02 -10.86
N LEU A 142 -12.53 32.77 -10.06
CA LEU A 142 -13.39 32.21 -9.02
C LEU A 142 -14.48 31.28 -9.62
N SER A 143 -15.10 31.68 -10.72
CA SER A 143 -16.12 30.90 -11.40
C SER A 143 -15.58 29.59 -11.93
N LEU A 144 -14.42 29.61 -12.59
CA LEU A 144 -13.78 28.43 -13.14
C LEU A 144 -13.31 27.46 -12.05
N ILE A 145 -12.73 27.97 -10.99
CA ILE A 145 -12.31 27.16 -9.84
C ILE A 145 -13.52 26.55 -9.15
N CYS A 146 -14.62 27.26 -9.05
CA CYS A 146 -15.87 26.75 -8.55
C CYS A 146 -16.33 25.49 -9.29
N CYS A 147 -16.18 25.44 -10.61
CA CYS A 147 -16.49 24.28 -11.41
C CYS A 147 -15.52 23.11 -11.22
N CYS A 148 -14.25 23.39 -10.92
CA CYS A 148 -13.22 22.37 -10.83
C CYS A 148 -13.11 21.72 -9.44
N VAL A 149 -13.35 22.48 -8.38
CA VAL A 149 -13.15 22.03 -7.00
C VAL A 149 -14.36 21.31 -6.41
N PHE A 150 -15.52 21.51 -7.01
CA PHE A 150 -16.70 20.82 -6.54
C PHE A 150 -16.68 19.34 -6.93
N THR A 151 -16.53 18.46 -5.96
CA THR A 151 -16.81 17.04 -6.12
C THR A 151 -18.28 16.73 -5.85
N GLU A 152 -18.76 15.57 -6.28
CA GLU A 152 -20.17 15.17 -6.20
C GLU A 152 -20.73 15.07 -4.78
N ASP A 153 -19.87 15.01 -3.77
CA ASP A 153 -20.26 14.91 -2.36
C ASP A 153 -20.60 16.27 -1.75
N ILE A 154 -21.84 16.64 -1.91
CA ILE A 154 -22.36 17.97 -1.66
C ILE A 154 -22.70 18.25 -0.21
N ASN A 155 -22.77 17.25 0.64
CA ASN A 155 -23.24 17.40 2.02
C ASN A 155 -22.21 17.96 3.00
N ASP A 156 -20.98 18.09 2.58
CA ASP A 156 -19.94 18.70 3.40
C ASP A 156 -19.59 20.07 2.84
N ALA A 157 -20.06 21.05 3.52
CA ALA A 157 -19.91 22.44 3.23
C ALA A 157 -18.64 22.88 2.61
N LEU A 158 -18.65 23.09 1.31
CA LEU A 158 -18.08 23.94 0.54
C LEU A 158 -17.57 25.09 0.85
N VAL A 159 -16.70 25.52 0.45
CA VAL A 159 -15.86 26.11 0.60
C VAL A 159 -15.26 27.23 -0.10
N ILE A 160 -15.48 27.42 -1.29
CA ILE A 160 -15.27 28.69 -1.98
C ILE A 160 -16.49 29.54 -1.74
N PRO A 161 -16.37 30.73 -1.13
CA PRO A 161 -17.51 31.61 -0.89
C PRO A 161 -18.29 31.85 -2.18
N ASN A 162 -19.58 31.70 -2.10
CA ASN A 162 -20.52 31.90 -3.22
C ASN A 162 -20.52 30.84 -4.33
N CYS A 163 -19.86 29.69 -4.15
CA CYS A 163 -20.02 28.53 -5.01
C CYS A 163 -21.13 27.63 -4.50
N THR A 164 -22.37 27.93 -4.81
CA THR A 164 -23.49 27.05 -4.52
C THR A 164 -23.54 25.92 -5.56
N GLN A 165 -24.18 24.81 -5.22
CA GLN A 165 -24.37 23.72 -6.16
C GLN A 165 -25.12 24.12 -7.42
N GLU A 166 -26.18 24.89 -7.25
CA GLU A 166 -26.94 25.40 -8.35
C GLU A 166 -26.08 26.27 -9.30
N TYR A 167 -25.33 27.21 -8.72
CA TYR A 167 -24.37 28.00 -9.49
C TYR A 167 -23.32 27.16 -10.23
N ARG A 168 -22.80 26.14 -9.56
CA ARG A 168 -21.85 25.20 -10.18
C ARG A 168 -22.48 24.45 -11.35
N GLN A 169 -23.70 23.92 -11.16
CA GLN A 169 -24.40 23.17 -12.21
C GLN A 169 -24.66 24.04 -13.45
N ASP A 170 -25.05 25.28 -13.24
CA ASP A 170 -25.25 26.24 -14.31
C ASP A 170 -23.93 26.54 -15.08
N LEU A 171 -22.83 26.73 -14.35
CA LEU A 171 -21.52 26.92 -14.96
C LEU A 171 -21.07 25.67 -15.74
N LEU A 172 -21.26 24.48 -15.19
CA LEU A 172 -20.91 23.22 -15.88
C LEU A 172 -21.72 23.05 -17.16
N ASN A 173 -23.00 23.35 -17.15
CA ASN A 173 -23.85 23.30 -18.33
C ASN A 173 -23.36 24.25 -19.42
N VAL A 174 -22.95 25.46 -19.06
CA VAL A 174 -22.38 26.43 -20.01
C VAL A 174 -21.03 25.96 -20.55
N ILE A 175 -20.14 25.45 -19.70
CA ILE A 175 -18.82 24.95 -20.08
C ILE A 175 -18.91 23.70 -20.96
N GLN A 176 -19.81 22.76 -20.63
CA GLN A 176 -20.03 21.55 -21.41
C GLN A 176 -20.53 21.84 -22.83
N ASN A 177 -21.34 22.88 -22.97
CA ASN A 177 -21.84 23.34 -24.28
C ASN A 177 -20.82 24.21 -25.02
N SER A 178 -19.72 24.61 -24.37
CA SER A 178 -18.61 25.33 -25.01
C SER A 178 -17.56 24.35 -25.50
N SER A 179 -16.88 24.67 -26.61
CA SER A 179 -15.78 23.86 -27.16
C SER A 179 -14.48 23.92 -26.32
N HIS A 180 -14.46 24.71 -25.26
CA HIS A 180 -13.28 24.94 -24.44
C HIS A 180 -13.50 24.42 -23.05
N ARG A 181 -12.69 23.41 -22.69
CA ARG A 181 -12.60 22.91 -21.30
C ARG A 181 -11.36 23.49 -20.63
N PRO A 182 -11.46 23.92 -19.36
CA PRO A 182 -10.28 24.37 -18.62
C PRO A 182 -9.30 23.20 -18.46
N ASP A 183 -8.03 23.48 -18.69
CA ASP A 183 -6.95 22.55 -18.38
C ASP A 183 -6.65 22.65 -16.88
N LEU A 184 -6.95 21.59 -16.15
CA LEU A 184 -6.76 21.52 -14.70
C LEU A 184 -5.29 21.66 -14.30
N GLU A 185 -4.38 21.09 -15.08
CA GLU A 185 -2.95 21.18 -14.82
C GLU A 185 -2.48 22.64 -14.84
N VAL A 186 -2.91 23.37 -15.84
CA VAL A 186 -2.59 24.80 -15.99
C VAL A 186 -3.22 25.62 -14.85
N LEU A 187 -4.45 25.28 -14.44
CA LEU A 187 -5.09 25.94 -13.30
C LEU A 187 -4.32 25.71 -12.01
N TYR A 188 -3.90 24.47 -11.73
CA TYR A 188 -3.09 24.21 -10.55
C TYR A 188 -1.74 24.92 -10.59
N MET A 189 -1.06 24.95 -11.73
CA MET A 189 0.21 25.68 -11.85
C MET A 189 0.07 27.15 -11.54
N HIS A 190 -1.03 27.79 -11.92
CA HIS A 190 -1.20 29.23 -11.74
C HIS A 190 -1.81 29.64 -10.40
N TYR A 191 -2.80 28.89 -9.93
CA TYR A 191 -3.58 29.28 -8.75
C TYR A 191 -3.18 28.60 -7.46
N SER A 192 -2.38 27.53 -7.49
CA SER A 192 -1.89 26.87 -6.29
C SER A 192 -0.83 27.71 -5.56
N GLN A 193 -0.63 27.39 -4.31
CA GLN A 193 0.44 27.99 -3.50
C GLN A 193 1.81 27.53 -4.02
N ASN A 194 2.73 28.47 -4.19
CA ASN A 194 4.09 28.16 -4.59
C ASN A 194 4.90 27.62 -3.40
N LEU A 195 5.88 26.76 -3.67
CA LEU A 195 6.76 26.24 -2.62
C LEU A 195 7.47 27.37 -1.86
N SER A 196 7.79 28.47 -2.52
CA SER A 196 8.41 29.63 -1.87
C SER A 196 7.53 30.30 -0.80
N SER A 197 6.20 30.22 -0.95
CA SER A 197 5.26 30.72 0.05
C SER A 197 4.98 29.70 1.17
N LEU A 198 5.19 28.42 0.88
CA LEU A 198 4.98 27.33 1.83
C LEU A 198 6.23 26.95 2.60
N ALA A 199 7.41 27.15 2.01
CA ALA A 199 8.67 26.80 2.65
C ALA A 199 9.04 27.78 3.73
N GLY A 200 9.12 27.28 4.95
CA GLY A 200 9.72 28.01 6.06
C GLY A 200 11.25 28.15 5.93
N PRO A 201 11.88 28.82 6.86
CA PRO A 201 13.29 29.24 6.74
C PRO A 201 14.31 28.10 6.83
N ARG A 202 13.90 26.88 7.08
CA ARG A 202 14.82 25.77 7.33
C ARG A 202 14.41 24.51 6.60
N CYS A 203 15.31 24.06 5.73
CA CYS A 203 15.31 22.74 5.13
C CYS A 203 16.72 22.15 5.26
N ASN A 204 16.84 20.98 5.86
CA ASN A 204 18.11 20.27 6.05
C ASN A 204 17.97 18.80 5.69
N PHE A 205 19.04 18.22 5.19
CA PHE A 205 19.11 16.81 4.83
C PHE A 205 20.35 16.14 5.40
N GLY A 206 20.17 14.93 5.91
CA GLY A 206 21.23 14.08 6.45
C GLY A 206 21.74 14.54 7.82
N TRP A 207 22.54 13.71 8.44
CA TRP A 207 23.06 13.93 9.79
C TRP A 207 24.01 15.15 9.88
N GLN A 208 24.62 15.53 8.75
CA GLN A 208 25.46 16.73 8.64
C GLN A 208 24.66 18.02 8.51
N ASN A 209 23.33 17.96 8.56
CA ASN A 209 22.44 19.11 8.37
C ASN A 209 22.73 19.90 7.09
N THR A 210 22.99 19.21 5.99
CA THR A 210 23.21 19.85 4.69
C THR A 210 21.97 20.65 4.30
N PRO A 211 22.09 21.97 4.10
CA PRO A 211 20.93 22.77 3.75
C PRO A 211 20.37 22.31 2.40
N CYS A 212 19.06 22.18 2.30
CA CYS A 212 18.36 22.01 1.04
C CYS A 212 17.70 23.32 0.62
N THR A 213 17.54 23.49 -0.69
CA THR A 213 16.96 24.67 -1.31
C THR A 213 15.66 24.32 -2.03
N LEU A 214 14.90 25.32 -2.42
CA LEU A 214 13.68 25.12 -3.21
C LEU A 214 13.96 24.39 -4.53
N ASN A 215 15.17 24.53 -5.08
CA ASN A 215 15.58 23.85 -6.31
C ASN A 215 15.79 22.33 -6.14
N ASP A 216 15.82 21.84 -4.90
CA ASP A 216 15.91 20.41 -4.61
C ASP A 216 14.54 19.72 -4.70
N PHE A 217 13.48 20.50 -4.90
CA PHE A 217 12.12 20.01 -5.04
C PHE A 217 11.64 20.17 -6.49
N VAL A 218 11.06 19.10 -7.02
CA VAL A 218 10.47 19.08 -8.36
C VAL A 218 8.96 19.29 -8.23
N PRO A 219 8.39 20.31 -8.88
CA PRO A 219 6.95 20.48 -8.90
C PRO A 219 6.28 19.37 -9.72
N MET A 220 5.15 18.88 -9.24
CA MET A 220 4.31 17.93 -9.96
C MET A 220 2.83 18.17 -9.67
N VAL A 221 1.99 17.99 -10.70
CA VAL A 221 0.54 18.05 -10.53
C VAL A 221 0.02 16.67 -10.17
N THR A 222 -0.83 16.64 -9.15
CA THR A 222 -1.47 15.42 -8.64
C THR A 222 -2.95 15.68 -8.40
N ASP A 223 -3.69 14.67 -7.98
CA ASP A 223 -5.09 14.82 -7.56
C ASP A 223 -5.26 15.74 -6.33
N TRP A 224 -4.18 16.01 -5.61
CA TRP A 224 -4.11 16.98 -4.52
C TRP A 224 -3.71 18.39 -4.98
N GLY A 225 -3.69 18.65 -6.28
CA GLY A 225 -3.22 19.89 -6.87
C GLY A 225 -1.71 19.92 -7.07
N MET A 226 -1.11 21.07 -6.86
CA MET A 226 0.35 21.25 -6.99
C MET A 226 1.09 20.70 -5.78
N CYS A 227 1.97 19.74 -6.04
CA CYS A 227 2.84 19.12 -5.05
C CYS A 227 4.30 19.33 -5.40
N TYR A 228 5.19 19.08 -4.45
CA TYR A 228 6.63 19.30 -4.57
C TYR A 228 7.37 18.07 -4.07
N THR A 229 8.18 17.45 -4.92
CA THR A 229 8.87 16.21 -4.63
C THR A 229 10.36 16.43 -4.40
N PHE A 230 10.82 16.14 -3.21
CA PHE A 230 12.24 16.07 -2.87
C PHE A 230 12.79 14.70 -3.28
N ASN A 231 14.02 14.68 -3.82
CA ASN A 231 14.72 13.46 -4.25
C ASN A 231 13.93 12.63 -5.26
N SER A 232 13.31 13.28 -6.23
CA SER A 232 12.41 12.66 -7.22
C SER A 232 13.09 11.63 -8.13
N GLY A 233 14.39 11.81 -8.41
CA GLY A 233 15.14 10.98 -9.36
C GLY A 233 14.82 11.21 -10.83
N VAL A 234 13.89 12.12 -11.16
CA VAL A 234 13.49 12.44 -12.55
C VAL A 234 14.10 13.73 -13.08
N ASP A 235 14.70 14.52 -12.23
CA ASP A 235 15.30 15.83 -12.56
C ASP A 235 16.75 15.73 -13.05
N GLY A 236 17.25 14.52 -13.26
CA GLY A 236 18.65 14.27 -13.66
C GLY A 236 19.67 14.45 -12.55
N LYS A 237 19.25 14.81 -11.34
CA LYS A 237 20.12 14.91 -10.16
C LYS A 237 20.40 13.52 -9.56
N PRO A 238 21.57 13.34 -8.92
CA PRO A 238 21.88 12.09 -8.23
C PRO A 238 20.92 11.87 -7.07
N ILE A 239 20.48 10.63 -6.91
CA ILE A 239 19.63 10.23 -5.78
C ILE A 239 20.40 10.44 -4.48
N ARG A 240 19.79 11.16 -3.54
CA ARG A 240 20.37 11.41 -2.23
C ARG A 240 20.35 10.16 -1.37
N LYS A 241 21.41 9.95 -0.62
CA LYS A 241 21.60 8.78 0.24
C LYS A 241 21.75 9.20 1.69
N VAL A 242 21.41 8.27 2.57
CA VAL A 242 21.65 8.39 4.01
C VAL A 242 22.61 7.29 4.46
N ASP A 243 23.57 7.66 5.31
CA ASP A 243 24.62 6.79 5.85
C ASP A 243 24.42 6.49 7.34
N ALA A 244 23.50 7.19 7.99
CA ALA A 244 23.18 7.00 9.39
C ALA A 244 21.67 6.87 9.61
N GLY A 245 21.29 6.17 10.66
CA GLY A 245 19.90 6.06 11.10
C GLY A 245 19.56 7.10 12.17
N GLY A 246 18.27 7.29 12.40
CA GLY A 246 17.77 8.16 13.46
C GLY A 246 17.15 9.47 12.99
N VAL A 247 16.58 10.20 13.92
CA VAL A 247 15.76 11.41 13.67
C VAL A 247 16.53 12.50 12.92
N SER A 248 17.83 12.58 13.10
CA SER A 248 18.68 13.63 12.51
C SER A 248 19.26 13.25 11.14
N SER A 249 18.97 12.07 10.61
CA SER A 249 19.61 11.57 9.39
C SER A 249 18.74 11.64 8.15
N GLY A 250 17.53 12.12 8.27
CA GLY A 250 16.56 12.23 7.17
C GLY A 250 16.42 13.65 6.64
N LEU A 251 15.28 13.89 6.00
CA LEU A 251 14.84 15.21 5.56
C LEU A 251 14.11 15.90 6.72
N ALA A 252 14.54 17.08 7.07
CA ALA A 252 13.90 17.96 8.04
C ALA A 252 13.58 19.31 7.39
N PHE A 253 12.32 19.75 7.48
CA PHE A 253 11.90 21.03 6.95
C PHE A 253 10.77 21.64 7.78
N ILE A 254 10.65 22.94 7.72
CA ILE A 254 9.57 23.71 8.32
C ILE A 254 8.70 24.22 7.18
N LEU A 255 7.40 24.01 7.29
CA LEU A 255 6.40 24.48 6.33
C LEU A 255 5.48 25.49 7.01
N ASP A 256 5.14 26.55 6.28
CA ASP A 256 4.08 27.48 6.64
C ASP A 256 2.83 27.13 5.86
N ALA A 257 1.77 26.77 6.55
CA ALA A 257 0.49 26.44 5.91
C ALA A 257 -0.18 27.66 5.27
N ASN A 258 0.23 28.88 5.65
CA ASN A 258 -0.36 30.12 5.16
C ASN A 258 -1.89 30.12 5.17
N VAL A 259 -2.47 29.82 6.33
CA VAL A 259 -3.90 29.57 6.51
C VAL A 259 -4.78 30.75 6.05
N GLY A 260 -4.23 31.96 6.07
CA GLY A 260 -4.93 33.15 5.57
C GLY A 260 -5.27 33.11 4.08
N GLU A 261 -4.51 32.33 3.32
CA GLU A 261 -4.67 32.13 1.87
C GLU A 261 -5.52 30.90 1.51
N TYR A 262 -6.12 30.23 2.51
CA TYR A 262 -6.99 29.11 2.20
C TYR A 262 -8.27 29.58 1.55
N THR A 263 -8.54 29.04 0.37
CA THR A 263 -9.90 29.00 -0.13
C THR A 263 -10.59 27.96 0.70
N GLN A 264 -11.54 28.37 1.53
CA GLN A 264 -12.23 27.49 2.45
C GLN A 264 -12.64 26.19 1.75
N GLY A 265 -12.22 25.05 2.21
CA GLY A 265 -12.39 23.77 1.61
C GLY A 265 -12.73 22.68 2.59
N LYS A 266 -13.23 21.63 2.03
CA LYS A 266 -13.63 20.40 2.69
C LYS A 266 -12.48 19.72 3.46
N PHE A 267 -11.27 20.09 3.15
CA PHE A 267 -10.08 19.44 3.67
C PHE A 267 -9.54 20.18 4.89
N SER A 268 -8.94 19.42 5.79
CA SER A 268 -8.22 19.96 6.93
C SER A 268 -7.08 20.87 6.45
N GLU A 269 -6.77 21.86 7.24
CA GLU A 269 -5.62 22.74 6.98
C GLU A 269 -4.28 22.00 7.19
N GLY A 270 -3.28 22.33 6.40
CA GLY A 270 -1.94 21.76 6.52
C GLY A 270 -1.41 21.13 5.23
N PHE A 271 -0.69 20.05 5.40
CA PHE A 271 0.01 19.35 4.31
C PHE A 271 -0.28 17.88 4.30
N LYS A 272 -0.24 17.31 3.10
CA LYS A 272 -0.14 15.87 2.90
C LYS A 272 1.30 15.53 2.51
N VAL A 273 1.90 14.61 3.25
CA VAL A 273 3.25 14.10 3.01
C VAL A 273 3.17 12.67 2.52
N LEU A 274 3.74 12.42 1.34
CA LEU A 274 3.76 11.11 0.70
C LEU A 274 5.20 10.65 0.53
N ILE A 275 5.45 9.37 0.77
CA ILE A 275 6.79 8.77 0.69
C ILE A 275 6.71 7.60 -0.26
N HIS A 276 7.50 7.66 -1.33
CA HIS A 276 7.43 6.68 -2.42
C HIS A 276 8.80 6.42 -3.05
N GLY A 277 8.88 5.47 -3.99
CA GLY A 277 10.08 5.23 -4.78
C GLY A 277 10.36 6.36 -5.76
N GLN A 278 11.63 6.48 -6.21
CA GLN A 278 12.00 7.45 -7.23
C GLN A 278 11.29 7.14 -8.55
N GLY A 279 10.73 8.16 -9.18
CA GLY A 279 10.03 8.03 -10.45
C GLY A 279 8.67 7.32 -10.39
N GLU A 280 8.22 6.95 -9.20
CA GLU A 280 6.88 6.39 -9.02
C GLU A 280 5.82 7.48 -9.00
N TYR A 281 4.65 7.17 -9.56
CA TYR A 281 3.47 8.03 -9.43
C TYR A 281 2.92 7.94 -8.01
N VAL A 282 2.48 9.07 -7.50
CA VAL A 282 2.00 9.19 -6.12
C VAL A 282 0.53 8.79 -6.03
N ASP A 283 0.24 7.75 -5.26
CA ASP A 283 -1.15 7.35 -5.02
C ASP A 283 -1.83 8.34 -4.07
N GLN A 284 -2.97 8.86 -4.51
CA GLN A 284 -3.76 9.84 -3.74
C GLN A 284 -4.26 9.33 -2.38
N TRP A 285 -4.41 8.03 -2.22
CA TRP A 285 -4.92 7.41 -0.99
C TRP A 285 -3.84 7.19 0.07
N GLU A 286 -2.58 7.23 -0.34
CA GLU A 286 -1.45 7.09 0.56
C GLU A 286 -1.05 8.45 1.17
N GLY A 287 -0.20 8.39 2.19
CA GLY A 287 0.38 9.56 2.81
C GLY A 287 -0.18 9.93 4.18
N ILE A 288 0.49 10.89 4.79
CA ILE A 288 0.24 11.36 6.16
C ILE A 288 -0.19 12.81 6.11
N ASN A 289 -1.32 13.12 6.71
CA ASN A 289 -1.75 14.51 6.86
C ASN A 289 -1.09 15.14 8.08
N VAL A 290 -0.52 16.32 7.89
CA VAL A 290 0.16 17.11 8.93
C VAL A 290 -0.53 18.45 9.06
N GLY A 291 -1.16 18.69 10.21
CA GLY A 291 -1.83 19.94 10.52
C GLY A 291 -0.86 21.07 10.92
N PRO A 292 -1.32 22.34 10.87
CA PRO A 292 -0.54 23.47 11.35
C PRO A 292 -0.16 23.31 12.83
N GLY A 293 1.02 23.81 13.21
CA GLY A 293 1.52 23.77 14.58
C GLY A 293 1.95 22.39 15.08
N GLN A 294 1.99 21.38 14.22
CA GLN A 294 2.44 20.03 14.59
C GLN A 294 3.93 19.83 14.28
N HIS A 295 4.62 19.12 15.17
CA HIS A 295 5.94 18.56 14.93
C HIS A 295 5.79 17.05 14.73
N VAL A 296 6.00 16.59 13.49
CA VAL A 296 5.79 15.19 13.11
C VAL A 296 7.12 14.54 12.75
N VAL A 297 7.37 13.36 13.30
CA VAL A 297 8.52 12.52 12.99
C VAL A 297 8.04 11.25 12.31
N ILE A 298 8.51 11.01 11.09
CA ILE A 298 8.14 9.86 10.28
C ILE A 298 9.32 8.89 10.23
N ALA A 299 9.16 7.71 10.82
CA ALA A 299 10.17 6.67 10.78
C ALA A 299 10.05 5.85 9.48
N LEU A 300 11.15 5.71 8.76
CA LEU A 300 11.21 4.98 7.50
C LEU A 300 11.91 3.64 7.68
N SER A 301 11.39 2.60 7.04
CA SER A 301 12.04 1.29 6.93
C SER A 301 11.88 0.74 5.52
N GLU A 302 12.98 0.35 4.88
CA GLU A 302 12.95 -0.28 3.57
C GLU A 302 12.76 -1.79 3.71
N LYS A 303 11.83 -2.35 2.94
CA LYS A 303 11.63 -3.79 2.79
C LYS A 303 11.75 -4.15 1.30
N ARG A 304 12.76 -4.95 0.96
CA ARG A 304 12.90 -5.47 -0.41
C ARG A 304 12.39 -6.89 -0.48
N VAL A 305 11.40 -7.14 -1.30
CA VAL A 305 10.91 -8.49 -1.59
C VAL A 305 11.56 -8.95 -2.89
N LYS A 306 12.27 -10.10 -2.83
CA LYS A 306 12.78 -10.78 -4.03
C LYS A 306 11.84 -11.94 -4.34
N TYR A 307 11.29 -11.95 -5.51
CA TYR A 307 10.46 -13.03 -6.05
C TYR A 307 11.32 -14.09 -6.73
#